data_6ff4c1ad0bc9de5fac4d23c6a5d263e6
#
_entry.id   6ff4c1ad0bc9de5fac4d23c6a5d263e6
#
_cell.length_a   1.000
_cell.length_b   1.000
_cell.length_c   1.000
_cell.angle_alpha   90.00
_cell.angle_beta   90.00
_cell.angle_gamma   90.00
#
_symmetry.space_group_name_H-M   'P 1'
#
loop_
_entity.id
_entity.type
_entity.pdbx_description
1 polymer ?
#
loop_
_entity_poly.entity_id
_entity_poly.type
_entity_poly.pdbx_seq_one_letter_code
_entity_poly.pdbx_strand_id
1 'polypeptide(L)'
;MINFLGTSKIETERLILRRMEISDIQKVFDHWLSDERVSDNRASAAHKTVAETSERVEKIISNYASKEFCWWAIERKVDRELIGEIDLYDFDITTGNCKVSYSIGYEWWNQGYGTEALKAVVEFGFQYMNLHKISAAHNTDNPASGKIMRKAGMVQEGIIRHMIRNAKNQYKDCVIYGILQEDYFKT
;
A
#
# COMPACT_ATOMS: atom_id res chain seq x y z
N MET A 1 -9.21 16.14 -13.82
CA MET A 1 -8.17 16.71 -12.92
C MET A 1 -8.26 15.98 -11.60
N ILE A 2 -7.14 15.55 -11.02
CA ILE A 2 -7.10 14.84 -9.73
C ILE A 2 -7.54 15.81 -8.61
N ASN A 3 -8.42 15.33 -7.74
CA ASN A 3 -8.81 16.02 -6.51
C ASN A 3 -7.99 15.49 -5.33
N PHE A 4 -6.91 16.16 -4.97
CA PHE A 4 -6.03 15.74 -3.89
C PHE A 4 -6.67 15.99 -2.51
N LEU A 5 -6.89 14.92 -1.76
CA LEU A 5 -7.54 14.94 -0.44
C LEU A 5 -6.58 14.59 0.71
N GLY A 6 -5.35 14.22 0.38
CA GLY A 6 -4.37 13.75 1.35
C GLY A 6 -4.78 12.43 2.01
N THR A 7 -4.16 12.14 3.13
CA THR A 7 -4.49 10.95 3.92
C THR A 7 -5.74 11.21 4.77
N SER A 8 -6.91 11.14 4.11
CA SER A 8 -8.20 11.19 4.79
C SER A 8 -8.52 9.82 5.40
N LYS A 9 -9.18 9.80 6.57
CA LYS A 9 -9.60 8.56 7.23
C LYS A 9 -10.58 7.78 6.34
N ILE A 10 -10.34 6.47 6.18
CA ILE A 10 -11.23 5.54 5.47
C ILE A 10 -11.63 4.43 6.45
N GLU A 11 -12.90 4.08 6.47
CA GLU A 11 -13.41 2.98 7.29
C GLU A 11 -14.02 1.90 6.40
N THR A 12 -13.73 0.64 6.73
CA THR A 12 -14.30 -0.54 6.12
C THR A 12 -15.08 -1.35 7.17
N GLU A 13 -15.50 -2.55 6.84
CA GLU A 13 -16.14 -3.46 7.81
C GLU A 13 -15.22 -3.75 9.01
N ARG A 14 -13.95 -4.11 8.75
CA ARG A 14 -13.01 -4.58 9.77
C ARG A 14 -11.84 -3.64 10.04
N LEU A 15 -11.62 -2.63 9.18
CA LEU A 15 -10.41 -1.79 9.21
C LEU A 15 -10.73 -0.32 9.39
N ILE A 16 -9.74 0.39 9.94
CA ILE A 16 -9.61 1.83 9.91
C ILE A 16 -8.28 2.15 9.24
N LEU A 17 -8.33 2.85 8.10
CA LEU A 17 -7.16 3.40 7.45
C LEU A 17 -7.01 4.84 7.92
N ARG A 18 -5.92 5.14 8.63
CA ARG A 18 -5.69 6.44 9.27
C ARG A 18 -4.26 6.93 9.05
N ARG A 19 -4.01 8.17 9.41
CA ARG A 19 -2.63 8.68 9.50
C ARG A 19 -1.85 7.90 10.55
N MET A 20 -0.56 7.70 10.29
CA MET A 20 0.37 7.20 11.31
C MET A 20 0.60 8.25 12.39
N GLU A 21 0.88 7.78 13.59
CA GLU A 21 1.20 8.58 14.78
C GLU A 21 2.55 8.16 15.35
N ILE A 22 3.18 9.02 16.14
CA ILE A 22 4.46 8.70 16.81
C ILE A 22 4.31 7.45 17.70
N SER A 23 3.17 7.28 18.35
CA SER A 23 2.84 6.13 19.18
C SER A 23 2.79 4.79 18.42
N ASP A 24 2.71 4.83 17.08
CA ASP A 24 2.68 3.63 16.24
C ASP A 24 4.08 3.03 16.02
N ILE A 25 5.16 3.76 16.25
CA ILE A 25 6.53 3.40 15.88
C ILE A 25 6.90 1.98 16.32
N GLN A 26 6.64 1.62 17.57
CA GLN A 26 6.97 0.30 18.08
C GLN A 26 6.20 -0.80 17.35
N LYS A 27 4.89 -0.62 17.14
CA LYS A 27 4.07 -1.59 16.40
C LYS A 27 4.49 -1.70 14.94
N VAL A 28 4.83 -0.59 14.29
CA VAL A 28 5.36 -0.58 12.91
C VAL A 28 6.65 -1.39 12.81
N PHE A 29 7.55 -1.25 13.77
CA PHE A 29 8.78 -2.03 13.85
C PHE A 29 8.46 -3.52 14.05
N ASP A 30 7.73 -3.86 15.11
CA ASP A 30 7.50 -5.24 15.55
C ASP A 30 6.66 -6.04 14.55
N HIS A 31 5.66 -5.40 13.93
CA HIS A 31 4.66 -6.11 13.15
C HIS A 31 5.02 -6.31 11.68
N TRP A 32 5.87 -5.44 11.08
CA TRP A 32 6.25 -5.65 9.67
C TRP A 32 7.60 -5.11 9.25
N LEU A 33 8.14 -4.01 9.81
CA LEU A 33 9.37 -3.45 9.27
C LEU A 33 10.63 -4.22 9.68
N SER A 34 10.64 -4.88 10.85
CA SER A 34 11.72 -5.75 11.28
C SER A 34 11.63 -7.19 10.76
N ASP A 35 10.49 -7.58 10.19
CA ASP A 35 10.26 -8.94 9.73
C ASP A 35 10.84 -9.17 8.32
N GLU A 36 11.83 -10.08 8.22
CA GLU A 36 12.47 -10.41 6.95
C GLU A 36 11.49 -11.04 5.94
N ARG A 37 10.46 -11.77 6.40
CA ARG A 37 9.42 -12.36 5.53
C ARG A 37 8.60 -11.29 4.80
N VAL A 38 8.37 -10.16 5.46
CA VAL A 38 7.70 -9.00 4.84
C VAL A 38 8.67 -8.25 3.94
N SER A 39 9.91 -8.05 4.39
CA SER A 39 10.94 -7.30 3.66
C SER A 39 11.42 -7.98 2.39
N ASP A 40 11.42 -9.32 2.32
CA ASP A 40 11.78 -10.07 1.10
C ASP A 40 10.89 -9.70 -0.10
N ASN A 41 9.71 -9.16 0.16
CA ASN A 41 8.76 -8.68 -0.85
C ASN A 41 8.87 -7.16 -1.12
N ARG A 42 9.80 -6.47 -0.48
CA ARG A 42 10.02 -5.02 -0.59
C ARG A 42 11.35 -4.71 -1.26
N ALA A 43 11.51 -3.47 -1.71
CA ALA A 43 12.81 -2.96 -2.17
C ALA A 43 13.78 -2.65 -1.00
N SER A 44 13.25 -2.41 0.21
CA SER A 44 14.04 -2.09 1.41
C SER A 44 14.26 -3.32 2.29
N ALA A 45 15.44 -3.41 2.90
CA ALA A 45 15.74 -4.42 3.90
C ALA A 45 14.87 -4.25 5.16
N ALA A 46 14.79 -5.33 5.96
CA ALA A 46 14.19 -5.26 7.29
C ALA A 46 14.98 -4.29 8.18
N HIS A 47 14.26 -3.47 8.93
CA HIS A 47 14.86 -2.57 9.91
C HIS A 47 15.51 -3.39 11.03
N LYS A 48 16.67 -2.96 11.46
CA LYS A 48 17.42 -3.64 12.54
C LYS A 48 17.18 -2.98 13.90
N THR A 49 16.71 -1.74 13.90
CA THR A 49 16.46 -0.96 15.12
C THR A 49 15.16 -0.20 15.04
N VAL A 50 14.56 0.09 16.20
CA VAL A 50 13.39 0.95 16.31
C VAL A 50 13.71 2.39 15.83
N ALA A 51 14.98 2.82 15.96
CA ALA A 51 15.40 4.15 15.50
C ALA A 51 15.24 4.32 13.98
N GLU A 52 15.60 3.29 13.18
CA GLU A 52 15.37 3.32 11.72
C GLU A 52 13.87 3.45 11.39
N THR A 53 13.01 2.79 12.18
CA THR A 53 11.57 2.90 12.03
C THR A 53 11.06 4.28 12.44
N SER A 54 11.60 4.86 13.52
CA SER A 54 11.27 6.22 13.97
C SER A 54 11.52 7.24 12.86
N GLU A 55 12.73 7.25 12.30
CA GLU A 55 13.08 8.18 11.19
C GLU A 55 12.10 8.05 10.02
N ARG A 56 11.71 6.83 9.65
CA ARG A 56 10.74 6.60 8.56
C ARG A 56 9.35 7.09 8.92
N VAL A 57 8.83 6.78 10.12
CA VAL A 57 7.48 7.19 10.55
C VAL A 57 7.41 8.70 10.72
N GLU A 58 8.41 9.34 11.31
CA GLU A 58 8.51 10.80 11.44
C GLU A 58 8.50 11.50 10.08
N LYS A 59 9.23 10.93 9.09
CA LYS A 59 9.20 11.43 7.72
C LYS A 59 7.81 11.28 7.09
N ILE A 60 7.11 10.17 7.32
CA ILE A 60 5.73 10.00 6.84
C ILE A 60 4.83 11.06 7.48
N ILE A 61 4.91 11.25 8.79
CA ILE A 61 4.08 12.20 9.54
C ILE A 61 4.34 13.64 9.05
N SER A 62 5.59 14.00 8.78
CA SER A 62 5.93 15.35 8.29
C SER A 62 5.32 15.67 6.92
N ASN A 63 5.04 14.65 6.10
CA ASN A 63 4.43 14.82 4.79
C ASN A 63 2.90 14.97 4.81
N TYR A 64 2.22 14.69 5.93
CA TYR A 64 0.75 14.80 6.00
C TYR A 64 0.20 16.23 5.87
N ALA A 65 1.05 17.24 5.85
CA ALA A 65 0.66 18.61 5.51
C ALA A 65 0.29 18.75 4.02
N SER A 66 0.87 17.91 3.15
CA SER A 66 0.57 17.88 1.72
C SER A 66 -0.71 17.10 1.43
N LYS A 67 -1.60 17.68 0.62
CA LYS A 67 -2.77 16.97 0.10
C LYS A 67 -2.43 15.95 -0.98
N GLU A 68 -1.25 15.98 -1.55
CA GLU A 68 -0.75 15.00 -2.53
C GLU A 68 -0.18 13.75 -1.85
N PHE A 69 0.00 13.79 -0.53
CA PHE A 69 0.55 12.68 0.24
C PHE A 69 -0.56 11.78 0.80
N CYS A 70 -0.62 10.55 0.30
CA CYS A 70 -1.67 9.58 0.61
C CYS A 70 -1.05 8.30 1.19
N TRP A 71 -0.85 8.24 2.49
CA TRP A 71 -0.22 7.11 3.20
C TRP A 71 -0.98 6.76 4.47
N TRP A 72 -1.54 5.56 4.52
CA TRP A 72 -2.36 5.10 5.65
C TRP A 72 -1.70 3.98 6.42
N ALA A 73 -1.78 4.06 7.74
CA ALA A 73 -1.70 2.93 8.63
C ALA A 73 -2.99 2.11 8.55
N ILE A 74 -2.89 0.79 8.57
CA ILE A 74 -4.04 -0.13 8.55
C ILE A 74 -4.25 -0.65 9.97
N GLU A 75 -5.33 -0.23 10.62
CA GLU A 75 -5.69 -0.60 11.98
C GLU A 75 -6.91 -1.51 11.96
N ARG A 76 -6.91 -2.60 12.74
CA ARG A 76 -8.08 -3.46 12.92
C ARG A 76 -9.05 -2.84 13.92
N LYS A 77 -10.35 -2.87 13.60
CA LYS A 77 -11.40 -2.33 14.50
C LYS A 77 -11.57 -3.12 15.79
N VAL A 78 -11.41 -4.45 15.74
CA VAL A 78 -11.73 -5.37 16.84
C VAL A 78 -10.84 -5.18 18.07
N ASP A 79 -9.58 -4.88 17.88
CA ASP A 79 -8.57 -4.81 18.95
C ASP A 79 -7.65 -3.59 18.86
N ARG A 80 -7.85 -2.74 17.86
CA ARG A 80 -7.05 -1.55 17.60
C ARG A 80 -5.59 -1.87 17.26
N GLU A 81 -5.34 -3.10 16.77
CA GLU A 81 -4.01 -3.49 16.34
C GLU A 81 -3.67 -2.91 14.98
N LEU A 82 -2.45 -2.38 14.88
CA LEU A 82 -1.87 -1.87 13.65
C LEU A 82 -1.25 -3.04 12.88
N ILE A 83 -1.77 -3.35 11.71
CA ILE A 83 -1.45 -4.57 10.98
C ILE A 83 -0.67 -4.36 9.68
N GLY A 84 -0.47 -3.11 9.27
CA GLY A 84 0.22 -2.79 8.02
C GLY A 84 0.04 -1.36 7.58
N GLU A 85 0.37 -1.13 6.33
CA GLU A 85 0.31 0.18 5.67
C GLU A 85 -0.12 0.04 4.22
N ILE A 86 -0.71 1.11 3.66
CA ILE A 86 -1.08 1.23 2.24
C ILE A 86 -0.94 2.68 1.82
N ASP A 87 -0.50 2.92 0.58
CA ASP A 87 -0.30 4.26 0.04
C ASP A 87 -0.68 4.39 -1.43
N LEU A 88 -1.08 5.59 -1.84
CA LEU A 88 -1.16 6.02 -3.23
C LEU A 88 0.00 6.98 -3.50
N TYR A 89 0.72 6.74 -4.58
CA TYR A 89 1.93 7.49 -4.92
C TYR A 89 2.13 7.61 -6.43
N ASP A 90 3.14 8.36 -6.84
CA ASP A 90 3.51 8.54 -8.25
C ASP A 90 2.33 9.02 -9.10
N PHE A 91 1.70 10.11 -8.64
CA PHE A 91 0.56 10.72 -9.33
C PHE A 91 1.00 11.42 -10.61
N ASP A 92 0.43 11.01 -11.73
CA ASP A 92 0.53 11.73 -13.01
C ASP A 92 -0.73 12.60 -13.20
N ILE A 93 -0.58 13.89 -13.01
CA ILE A 93 -1.68 14.86 -13.12
C ILE A 93 -2.22 15.01 -14.55
N THR A 94 -1.41 14.64 -15.56
CA THR A 94 -1.79 14.73 -16.98
C THR A 94 -2.75 13.63 -17.36
N THR A 95 -2.45 12.40 -16.93
CA THR A 95 -3.26 11.22 -17.25
C THR A 95 -4.29 10.88 -16.18
N GLY A 96 -4.14 11.42 -14.96
CA GLY A 96 -4.97 11.05 -13.83
C GLY A 96 -4.62 9.70 -13.21
N ASN A 97 -3.42 9.19 -13.48
CA ASN A 97 -2.97 7.87 -13.03
C ASN A 97 -2.19 7.98 -11.71
N CYS A 98 -2.18 6.90 -10.95
CA CYS A 98 -1.28 6.74 -9.81
C CYS A 98 -0.90 5.26 -9.60
N LYS A 99 -0.04 5.04 -8.63
CA LYS A 99 0.33 3.70 -8.15
C LYS A 99 -0.13 3.48 -6.73
N VAL A 100 -0.37 2.22 -6.38
CA VAL A 100 -0.67 1.79 -5.02
C VAL A 100 0.38 0.79 -4.55
N SER A 101 0.81 0.93 -3.29
CA SER A 101 1.60 -0.09 -2.60
C SER A 101 1.02 -0.41 -1.23
N TYR A 102 1.32 -1.59 -0.72
CA TYR A 102 0.86 -2.01 0.61
C TYR A 102 1.81 -3.04 1.22
N SER A 103 1.82 -3.07 2.54
CA SER A 103 2.47 -4.11 3.34
C SER A 103 1.56 -4.51 4.48
N ILE A 104 1.44 -5.82 4.71
CA ILE A 104 0.71 -6.40 5.84
C ILE A 104 1.70 -7.23 6.65
N GLY A 105 1.66 -7.11 7.96
CA GLY A 105 2.45 -7.93 8.87
C GLY A 105 2.13 -9.42 8.70
N TYR A 106 3.16 -10.25 8.86
CA TYR A 106 3.08 -11.68 8.57
C TYR A 106 1.95 -12.40 9.33
N GLU A 107 1.72 -12.02 10.58
CA GLU A 107 0.68 -12.63 11.43
C GLU A 107 -0.75 -12.44 10.88
N TRP A 108 -0.96 -11.43 10.03
CA TRP A 108 -2.27 -11.11 9.43
C TRP A 108 -2.40 -11.52 7.97
N TRP A 109 -1.44 -12.28 7.44
CA TRP A 109 -1.54 -12.80 6.07
C TRP A 109 -2.67 -13.83 5.94
N ASN A 110 -3.19 -13.98 4.73
CA ASN A 110 -4.25 -14.91 4.35
C ASN A 110 -5.61 -14.70 5.05
N GLN A 111 -5.80 -13.58 5.77
CA GLN A 111 -7.04 -13.22 6.48
C GLN A 111 -7.92 -12.23 5.70
N GLY A 112 -7.48 -11.84 4.48
CA GLY A 112 -8.24 -10.94 3.59
C GLY A 112 -8.05 -9.45 3.84
N TYR A 113 -7.32 -9.04 4.86
CA TYR A 113 -7.12 -7.62 5.21
C TYR A 113 -6.47 -6.80 4.10
N GLY A 114 -5.44 -7.34 3.42
CA GLY A 114 -4.82 -6.64 2.28
C GLY A 114 -5.80 -6.40 1.13
N THR A 115 -6.69 -7.35 0.85
CA THR A 115 -7.73 -7.18 -0.17
C THR A 115 -8.74 -6.12 0.23
N GLU A 116 -9.17 -6.12 1.50
CA GLU A 116 -10.13 -5.15 2.04
C GLU A 116 -9.56 -3.74 2.00
N ALA A 117 -8.31 -3.56 2.46
CA ALA A 117 -7.63 -2.28 2.42
C ALA A 117 -7.43 -1.76 0.99
N LEU A 118 -7.00 -2.63 0.06
CA LEU A 118 -6.80 -2.26 -1.33
C LEU A 118 -8.12 -1.84 -2.01
N LYS A 119 -9.22 -2.58 -1.78
CA LYS A 119 -10.54 -2.20 -2.29
C LYS A 119 -10.96 -0.82 -1.79
N ALA A 120 -10.78 -0.55 -0.51
CA ALA A 120 -11.16 0.74 0.09
C ALA A 120 -10.36 1.92 -0.48
N VAL A 121 -9.06 1.72 -0.72
CA VAL A 121 -8.21 2.76 -1.31
C VAL A 121 -8.50 2.95 -2.81
N VAL A 122 -8.80 1.88 -3.55
CA VAL A 122 -9.26 1.96 -4.96
C VAL A 122 -10.57 2.74 -5.04
N GLU A 123 -11.55 2.42 -4.19
CA GLU A 123 -12.81 3.14 -4.09
C GLU A 123 -12.59 4.63 -3.78
N PHE A 124 -11.76 4.93 -2.77
CA PHE A 124 -11.41 6.29 -2.40
C PHE A 124 -10.78 7.06 -3.57
N GLY A 125 -9.85 6.43 -4.29
CA GLY A 125 -9.20 7.03 -5.45
C GLY A 125 -10.17 7.37 -6.58
N PHE A 126 -11.12 6.49 -6.89
CA PHE A 126 -12.06 6.71 -7.99
C PHE A 126 -13.24 7.59 -7.60
N GLN A 127 -13.84 7.39 -6.43
CA GLN A 127 -15.04 8.14 -6.04
C GLN A 127 -14.74 9.57 -5.58
N TYR A 128 -13.62 9.77 -4.86
CA TYR A 128 -13.35 11.05 -4.21
C TYR A 128 -12.18 11.83 -4.82
N MET A 129 -11.15 11.13 -5.32
CA MET A 129 -9.99 11.79 -5.92
C MET A 129 -10.10 11.96 -7.44
N ASN A 130 -11.10 11.33 -8.10
CA ASN A 130 -11.29 11.37 -9.55
C ASN A 130 -10.05 10.87 -10.30
N LEU A 131 -9.43 9.80 -9.81
CA LEU A 131 -8.36 9.12 -10.53
C LEU A 131 -8.90 8.40 -11.77
N HIS A 132 -8.08 8.31 -12.81
CA HIS A 132 -8.41 7.58 -14.04
C HIS A 132 -7.98 6.12 -13.97
N LYS A 133 -6.78 5.86 -13.43
CA LYS A 133 -6.20 4.52 -13.32
C LYS A 133 -5.39 4.39 -12.03
N ILE A 134 -5.51 3.23 -11.39
CA ILE A 134 -4.64 2.84 -10.28
C ILE A 134 -3.86 1.59 -10.70
N SER A 135 -2.52 1.66 -10.63
CA SER A 135 -1.63 0.56 -10.98
C SER A 135 -0.93 0.01 -9.75
N ALA A 136 -0.60 -1.27 -9.78
CA ALA A 136 0.17 -1.95 -8.74
C ALA A 136 1.17 -2.92 -9.38
N ALA A 137 2.22 -3.25 -8.65
CA ALA A 137 3.17 -4.27 -9.08
C ALA A 137 3.56 -5.18 -7.92
N HIS A 138 3.89 -6.44 -8.25
CA HIS A 138 4.55 -7.33 -7.30
C HIS A 138 5.68 -8.09 -8.02
N ASN A 139 6.72 -8.47 -7.29
CA ASN A 139 7.74 -9.35 -7.86
C ASN A 139 7.14 -10.73 -8.15
N THR A 140 7.66 -11.42 -9.15
CA THR A 140 7.14 -12.73 -9.60
C THR A 140 7.16 -13.78 -8.50
N ASP A 141 8.03 -13.63 -7.50
CA ASP A 141 8.17 -14.53 -6.34
C ASP A 141 7.08 -14.31 -5.28
N ASN A 142 6.24 -13.25 -5.42
CA ASN A 142 5.15 -12.93 -4.48
C ASN A 142 3.75 -13.09 -5.11
N PRO A 143 3.31 -14.30 -5.44
CA PRO A 143 1.99 -14.52 -6.05
C PRO A 143 0.81 -14.17 -5.11
N ALA A 144 1.07 -14.06 -3.80
CA ALA A 144 0.05 -13.65 -2.82
C ALA A 144 -0.42 -12.23 -3.07
N SER A 145 0.50 -11.29 -3.37
CA SER A 145 0.16 -9.91 -3.72
C SER A 145 -0.69 -9.86 -5.01
N GLY A 146 -0.35 -10.64 -6.02
CA GLY A 146 -1.17 -10.76 -7.23
C GLY A 146 -2.59 -11.29 -6.98
N LYS A 147 -2.77 -12.20 -5.99
CA LYS A 147 -4.11 -12.64 -5.58
C LYS A 147 -4.92 -11.52 -4.94
N ILE A 148 -4.27 -10.67 -4.13
CA ILE A 148 -4.90 -9.49 -3.51
C ILE A 148 -5.36 -8.52 -4.61
N MET A 149 -4.48 -8.20 -5.57
CA MET A 149 -4.77 -7.30 -6.69
C MET A 149 -5.97 -7.78 -7.52
N ARG A 150 -5.97 -9.06 -7.93
CA ARG A 150 -7.10 -9.65 -8.67
C ARG A 150 -8.41 -9.60 -7.88
N LYS A 151 -8.38 -9.91 -6.57
CA LYS A 151 -9.58 -9.83 -5.71
C LYS A 151 -10.08 -8.41 -5.52
N ALA A 152 -9.22 -7.42 -5.71
CA ALA A 152 -9.61 -6.00 -5.71
C ALA A 152 -10.09 -5.49 -7.08
N GLY A 153 -10.20 -6.37 -8.08
CA GLY A 153 -10.69 -6.03 -9.42
C GLY A 153 -9.62 -5.59 -10.40
N MET A 154 -8.33 -5.64 -10.00
CA MET A 154 -7.24 -5.27 -10.91
C MET A 154 -6.97 -6.37 -11.95
N VAL A 155 -6.67 -5.96 -13.18
CA VAL A 155 -6.33 -6.82 -14.30
C VAL A 155 -4.81 -6.86 -14.48
N GLN A 156 -4.25 -8.04 -14.79
CA GLN A 156 -2.84 -8.16 -15.12
C GLN A 156 -2.58 -7.54 -16.50
N GLU A 157 -1.65 -6.61 -16.58
CA GLU A 157 -1.32 -5.88 -17.80
C GLU A 157 -0.01 -6.36 -18.46
N GLY A 158 0.88 -6.98 -17.70
CA GLY A 158 2.14 -7.47 -18.24
C GLY A 158 3.17 -7.88 -17.19
N ILE A 159 4.36 -8.22 -17.69
CA ILE A 159 5.54 -8.49 -16.87
C ILE A 159 6.69 -7.62 -17.36
N ILE A 160 7.33 -6.93 -16.43
CA ILE A 160 8.53 -6.12 -16.71
C ILE A 160 9.73 -6.82 -16.11
N ARG A 161 10.70 -7.18 -16.96
CA ARG A 161 11.94 -7.82 -16.52
C ARG A 161 12.82 -6.84 -15.77
N HIS A 162 13.45 -7.31 -14.67
CA HIS A 162 14.41 -6.56 -13.87
C HIS A 162 13.91 -5.18 -13.42
N MET A 163 12.61 -5.09 -13.12
CA MET A 163 11.96 -3.82 -12.78
C MET A 163 12.40 -3.29 -11.41
N ILE A 164 12.66 -4.17 -10.46
CA ILE A 164 13.09 -3.78 -9.12
C ILE A 164 14.39 -4.49 -8.74
N ARG A 165 15.06 -3.92 -7.75
CA ARG A 165 16.19 -4.54 -7.06
C ARG A 165 15.78 -4.75 -5.61
N ASN A 166 15.80 -6.01 -5.14
CA ASN A 166 15.42 -6.31 -3.76
C ASN A 166 16.54 -5.93 -2.77
N ALA A 167 16.24 -6.03 -1.48
CA ALA A 167 17.19 -5.74 -0.40
C ALA A 167 18.49 -6.57 -0.46
N LYS A 168 18.45 -7.76 -1.09
CA LYS A 168 19.61 -8.64 -1.31
C LYS A 168 20.37 -8.29 -2.60
N ASN A 169 20.10 -7.11 -3.20
CA ASN A 169 20.75 -6.60 -4.41
C ASN A 169 20.51 -7.45 -5.67
N GLN A 170 19.43 -8.24 -5.71
CA GLN A 170 19.04 -9.08 -6.84
C GLN A 170 17.97 -8.38 -7.68
N TYR A 171 18.12 -8.42 -9.00
CA TYR A 171 17.07 -7.99 -9.92
C TYR A 171 15.88 -8.95 -9.88
N LYS A 172 14.67 -8.39 -9.87
CA LYS A 172 13.42 -9.13 -9.87
C LYS A 172 12.51 -8.63 -10.99
N ASP A 173 11.89 -9.58 -11.67
CA ASP A 173 10.81 -9.29 -12.59
C ASP A 173 9.54 -8.96 -11.81
N CYS A 174 8.73 -8.03 -12.34
CA CYS A 174 7.48 -7.64 -11.72
C CYS A 174 6.30 -7.87 -12.65
N VAL A 175 5.23 -8.40 -12.07
CA VAL A 175 3.91 -8.46 -12.71
C VAL A 175 3.19 -7.17 -12.42
N ILE A 176 2.71 -6.51 -13.48
CA ILE A 176 1.99 -5.24 -13.41
C ILE A 176 0.49 -5.51 -13.46
N TYR A 177 -0.23 -4.85 -12.59
CA TYR A 177 -1.69 -4.83 -12.54
C TYR A 177 -2.20 -3.40 -12.65
N GLY A 178 -3.40 -3.25 -13.23
CA GLY A 178 -4.11 -1.98 -13.30
C GLY A 178 -5.60 -2.16 -13.11
N ILE A 179 -6.27 -1.11 -12.69
CA ILE A 179 -7.72 -0.98 -12.71
C ILE A 179 -8.08 0.41 -13.22
N LEU A 180 -9.02 0.48 -14.16
CA LEU A 180 -9.53 1.73 -14.69
C LEU A 180 -10.77 2.17 -13.92
N GLN A 181 -10.98 3.47 -13.82
CA GLN A 181 -12.19 4.03 -13.22
C GLN A 181 -13.46 3.49 -13.87
N GLU A 182 -13.46 3.38 -15.20
CA GLU A 182 -14.61 2.85 -15.96
C GLU A 182 -14.91 1.38 -15.65
N ASP A 183 -13.90 0.55 -15.39
CA ASP A 183 -14.11 -0.85 -15.04
C ASP A 183 -14.66 -1.00 -13.62
N TYR A 184 -14.20 -0.13 -12.70
CA TYR A 184 -14.71 -0.10 -11.33
C TYR A 184 -16.21 0.22 -11.25
N PHE A 185 -16.70 1.19 -12.04
CA PHE A 185 -18.12 1.58 -12.04
C PHE A 185 -19.04 0.68 -12.87
N LYS A 186 -18.51 -0.26 -13.66
CA LYS A 186 -19.29 -1.26 -14.39
C LYS A 186 -19.61 -2.53 -13.56
N THR A 187 -18.94 -2.71 -12.42
CA THR A 187 -19.13 -3.85 -11.50
C THR A 187 -20.11 -3.50 -10.41
#